data_b127e16bfbc3cc6f89ad4d5d60e1690a
#
_entry.id   b127e16bfbc3cc6f89ad4d5d60e1690a
#
_cell.length_a   1.000
_cell.length_b   1.000
_cell.length_c   1.000
_cell.angle_alpha   90.00
_cell.angle_beta   90.00
_cell.angle_gamma   90.00
#
_symmetry.space_group_name_H-M   'P 1'
#
loop_
_entity.id
_entity.type
_entity.pdbx_description
1 polymer ?
#
loop_
_entity_poly.entity_id
_entity_poly.type
_entity_poly.pdbx_seq_one_letter_code
_entity_poly.pdbx_strand_id
1 'polypeptide(L)'
;MPADWDDAKIKATNFNNRALNALFSAVTNEEFKKISSIETVKEAWTILQTTYEGTKAVKDLKFQRLTTNFEEIKMEEDESFDEFYAKLKNIVNSAFNLEKTIPEPKIVRKVLRSLPERFHTKITAIKESKDIDKIPLTEMVGNLQTYELRLLRI
;
A
#
# COMPACT_ATOMS: atom_id res chain seq x y z
N MET A 1 2.28 44.87 15.99
CA MET A 1 3.73 44.93 15.69
C MET A 1 4.40 45.84 16.72
N PRO A 2 5.58 45.49 17.19
CA PRO A 2 6.36 46.40 18.05
C PRO A 2 6.69 47.69 17.32
N ALA A 3 6.61 48.83 18.05
CA ALA A 3 6.83 50.18 17.46
C ALA A 3 8.28 50.42 17.00
N ASP A 4 9.20 49.58 17.42
CA ASP A 4 10.64 49.68 17.11
C ASP A 4 11.06 48.89 15.84
N TRP A 5 10.10 48.26 15.15
CA TRP A 5 10.41 47.52 13.93
C TRP A 5 10.58 48.44 12.72
N ASP A 6 11.64 48.25 11.95
CA ASP A 6 11.85 48.90 10.68
C ASP A 6 11.04 48.23 9.54
N ASP A 7 10.99 48.86 8.37
CA ASP A 7 10.26 48.35 7.20
C ASP A 7 10.75 46.99 6.76
N ALA A 8 12.05 46.70 6.87
CA ALA A 8 12.61 45.40 6.50
C ALA A 8 12.13 44.29 7.40
N LYS A 9 12.05 44.51 8.71
CA LYS A 9 11.49 43.55 9.67
C LYS A 9 10.01 43.30 9.43
N ILE A 10 9.26 44.36 9.15
CA ILE A 10 7.83 44.27 8.85
C ILE A 10 7.59 43.40 7.61
N LYS A 11 8.34 43.63 6.53
CA LYS A 11 8.28 42.84 5.31
C LYS A 11 8.62 41.37 5.55
N ALA A 12 9.72 41.11 6.27
CA ALA A 12 10.17 39.74 6.56
C ALA A 12 9.12 38.99 7.36
N THR A 13 8.50 39.64 8.35
CA THR A 13 7.43 39.05 9.16
C THR A 13 6.21 38.75 8.30
N ASN A 14 5.82 39.65 7.40
CA ASN A 14 4.68 39.46 6.52
C ASN A 14 4.91 38.29 5.53
N PHE A 15 6.10 38.18 4.97
CA PHE A 15 6.45 37.03 4.11
C PHE A 15 6.42 35.70 4.87
N ASN A 16 6.98 35.69 6.10
CA ASN A 16 6.95 34.51 6.94
C ASN A 16 5.51 34.08 7.26
N ASN A 17 4.66 35.03 7.64
CA ASN A 17 3.26 34.75 7.98
C ASN A 17 2.48 34.22 6.77
N ARG A 18 2.70 34.79 5.58
CA ARG A 18 2.08 34.30 4.34
C ARG A 18 2.51 32.87 4.02
N ALA A 19 3.80 32.57 4.15
CA ALA A 19 4.34 31.25 3.90
C ALA A 19 3.80 30.24 4.91
N LEU A 20 3.71 30.57 6.20
CA LEU A 20 3.10 29.73 7.22
C LEU A 20 1.63 29.47 6.94
N ASN A 21 0.87 30.49 6.57
CA ASN A 21 -0.55 30.33 6.24
C ASN A 21 -0.76 29.41 5.03
N ALA A 22 0.07 29.57 3.99
CA ALA A 22 0.04 28.70 2.82
C ALA A 22 0.36 27.25 3.19
N LEU A 23 1.37 27.04 4.03
CA LEU A 23 1.76 25.71 4.52
C LEU A 23 0.66 25.08 5.37
N PHE A 24 0.09 25.83 6.30
CA PHE A 24 -1.00 25.36 7.15
C PHE A 24 -2.24 24.95 6.35
N SER A 25 -2.52 25.64 5.24
CA SER A 25 -3.64 25.31 4.35
C SER A 25 -3.40 24.06 3.53
N ALA A 26 -2.16 23.69 3.29
CA ALA A 26 -1.75 22.61 2.40
C ALA A 26 -1.60 21.26 3.10
N VAL A 27 -1.61 21.21 4.44
CA VAL A 27 -1.32 20.02 5.22
C VAL A 27 -2.58 19.39 5.82
N THR A 28 -2.49 18.12 6.20
CA THR A 28 -3.57 17.42 6.91
C THR A 28 -3.71 17.94 8.35
N ASN A 29 -4.83 17.60 9.01
CA ASN A 29 -5.06 17.99 10.41
C ASN A 29 -3.97 17.46 11.36
N GLU A 30 -3.47 16.26 11.11
CA GLU A 30 -2.41 15.67 11.93
C GLU A 30 -1.09 16.41 11.77
N GLU A 31 -0.74 16.73 10.53
CA GLU A 31 0.46 17.52 10.21
C GLU A 31 0.34 18.94 10.76
N PHE A 32 -0.85 19.54 10.63
CA PHE A 32 -1.13 20.88 11.18
C PHE A 32 -0.89 20.93 12.69
N LYS A 33 -1.34 19.92 13.44
CA LYS A 33 -1.13 19.86 14.90
C LYS A 33 0.35 19.86 15.26
N LYS A 34 1.21 19.30 14.44
CA LYS A 34 2.66 19.26 14.68
C LYS A 34 3.34 20.61 14.47
N ILE A 35 2.79 21.46 13.61
CA ILE A 35 3.42 22.71 13.18
C ILE A 35 2.66 23.96 13.57
N SER A 36 1.44 23.84 14.13
CA SER A 36 0.59 24.99 14.44
C SER A 36 1.17 25.97 15.45
N SER A 37 2.09 25.52 16.32
CA SER A 37 2.76 26.35 17.30
C SER A 37 4.08 26.93 16.81
N ILE A 38 4.49 26.65 15.58
CA ILE A 38 5.77 27.07 15.03
C ILE A 38 5.64 28.46 14.41
N GLU A 39 6.57 29.34 14.75
CA GLU A 39 6.54 30.76 14.31
C GLU A 39 7.25 31.02 12.98
N THR A 40 8.19 30.15 12.56
CA THR A 40 8.93 30.32 11.31
C THR A 40 8.61 29.23 10.32
N VAL A 41 8.50 29.60 9.04
CA VAL A 41 8.25 28.63 7.95
C VAL A 41 9.39 27.62 7.81
N LYS A 42 10.64 28.04 8.09
CA LYS A 42 11.81 27.15 8.02
C LYS A 42 11.71 26.00 9.02
N GLU A 43 11.35 26.33 10.27
CA GLU A 43 11.15 25.30 11.32
C GLU A 43 9.99 24.39 10.98
N ALA A 44 8.85 24.95 10.54
CA ALA A 44 7.68 24.17 10.14
C ALA A 44 8.01 23.23 9.00
N TRP A 45 8.71 23.72 7.98
CA TRP A 45 9.15 22.89 6.85
C TRP A 45 10.08 21.77 7.29
N THR A 46 11.04 22.06 8.18
CA THR A 46 11.97 21.04 8.70
C THR A 46 11.21 19.93 9.46
N ILE A 47 10.23 20.31 10.29
CA ILE A 47 9.39 19.34 11.02
C ILE A 47 8.60 18.47 10.06
N LEU A 48 7.96 19.07 9.05
CA LEU A 48 7.20 18.32 8.04
C LEU A 48 8.09 17.39 7.23
N GLN A 49 9.28 17.86 6.82
CA GLN A 49 10.22 17.05 6.08
C GLN A 49 10.70 15.85 6.89
N THR A 50 11.08 16.06 8.16
CA THR A 50 11.49 14.98 9.07
C THR A 50 10.34 13.98 9.30
N THR A 51 9.13 14.47 9.49
CA THR A 51 7.93 13.65 9.66
C THR A 51 7.66 12.82 8.40
N TYR A 52 7.73 13.44 7.22
CA TYR A 52 7.52 12.75 5.94
C TYR A 52 8.55 11.65 5.71
N GLU A 53 9.83 11.94 5.93
CA GLU A 53 10.91 10.96 5.78
C GLU A 53 10.74 9.79 6.75
N GLY A 54 10.38 10.06 8.01
CA GLY A 54 10.09 9.03 8.99
C GLY A 54 8.88 8.19 8.61
N THR A 55 7.82 8.83 8.13
CA THR A 55 6.61 8.15 7.65
C THR A 55 6.92 7.27 6.44
N LYS A 56 7.74 7.76 5.51
CA LYS A 56 8.18 6.99 4.34
C LYS A 56 8.99 5.77 4.76
N ALA A 57 9.92 5.92 5.70
CA ALA A 57 10.73 4.81 6.21
C ALA A 57 9.86 3.73 6.84
N VAL A 58 8.84 4.11 7.62
CA VAL A 58 7.88 3.18 8.22
C VAL A 58 7.08 2.46 7.14
N LYS A 59 6.58 3.19 6.13
CA LYS A 59 5.85 2.59 5.00
C LYS A 59 6.72 1.59 4.24
N ASP A 60 7.98 1.93 3.99
CA ASP A 60 8.90 1.05 3.28
C ASP A 60 9.18 -0.24 4.06
N LEU A 61 9.36 -0.16 5.39
CA LEU A 61 9.52 -1.33 6.24
C LEU A 61 8.27 -2.21 6.27
N LYS A 62 7.10 -1.60 6.37
CA LYS A 62 5.82 -2.32 6.30
C LYS A 62 5.65 -3.01 4.94
N PHE A 63 6.02 -2.34 3.87
CA PHE A 63 5.95 -2.92 2.52
C PHE A 63 6.94 -4.08 2.36
N GLN A 64 8.15 -3.98 2.90
CA GLN A 64 9.11 -5.10 2.90
C GLN A 64 8.53 -6.32 3.61
N ARG A 65 7.88 -6.12 4.76
CA ARG A 65 7.20 -7.21 5.48
C ARG A 65 6.09 -7.83 4.64
N LEU A 66 5.27 -7.00 3.99
CA LEU A 66 4.21 -7.49 3.11
C LEU A 66 4.76 -8.25 1.92
N THR A 67 5.86 -7.79 1.33
CA THR A 67 6.55 -8.48 0.23
C THR A 67 7.03 -9.85 0.66
N THR A 68 7.65 -9.95 1.83
CA THR A 68 8.08 -11.23 2.40
C THR A 68 6.89 -12.15 2.62
N ASN A 69 5.81 -11.65 3.22
CA ASN A 69 4.59 -12.43 3.43
C ASN A 69 3.99 -12.90 2.10
N PHE A 70 3.99 -12.04 1.09
CA PHE A 70 3.51 -12.37 -0.25
C PHE A 70 4.35 -13.49 -0.89
N GLU A 71 5.66 -13.47 -0.72
CA GLU A 71 6.54 -14.49 -1.27
C GLU A 71 6.41 -15.81 -0.55
N GLU A 72 6.18 -15.80 0.75
CA GLU A 72 6.12 -17.00 1.58
C GLU A 72 4.74 -17.66 1.61
N ILE A 73 3.67 -16.92 1.31
CA ILE A 73 2.31 -17.45 1.43
C ILE A 73 2.06 -18.59 0.45
N LYS A 74 1.48 -19.67 0.96
CA LYS A 74 1.00 -20.78 0.14
C LYS A 74 -0.21 -21.43 0.81
N MET A 75 -1.01 -22.07 0.00
CA MET A 75 -2.19 -22.80 0.47
C MET A 75 -1.75 -24.08 1.18
N GLU A 76 -2.20 -24.26 2.40
CA GLU A 76 -1.94 -25.48 3.16
C GLU A 76 -2.83 -26.63 2.68
N GLU A 77 -2.44 -27.87 2.97
CA GLU A 77 -3.19 -29.07 2.54
C GLU A 77 -4.60 -29.14 3.15
N ASP A 78 -4.76 -28.64 4.35
CA ASP A 78 -6.03 -28.63 5.09
C ASP A 78 -6.82 -27.33 4.90
N GLU A 79 -6.30 -26.39 4.12
CA GLU A 79 -6.90 -25.09 3.89
C GLU A 79 -7.79 -25.12 2.65
N SER A 80 -8.90 -24.35 2.65
CA SER A 80 -9.68 -24.13 1.45
C SER A 80 -9.04 -23.06 0.57
N PHE A 81 -9.36 -23.06 -0.72
CA PHE A 81 -8.93 -22.01 -1.61
C PHE A 81 -9.41 -20.63 -1.15
N ASP A 82 -10.64 -20.52 -0.67
CA ASP A 82 -11.19 -19.25 -0.20
C ASP A 82 -10.44 -18.72 1.02
N GLU A 83 -10.06 -19.58 1.95
CA GLU A 83 -9.24 -19.20 3.11
C GLU A 83 -7.85 -18.68 2.68
N PHE A 84 -7.20 -19.39 1.78
CA PHE A 84 -5.92 -18.96 1.21
C PHE A 84 -6.03 -17.62 0.47
N TYR A 85 -7.03 -17.51 -0.40
CA TYR A 85 -7.23 -16.31 -1.20
C TYR A 85 -7.54 -15.10 -0.33
N ALA A 86 -8.30 -15.28 0.75
CA ALA A 86 -8.58 -14.21 1.71
C ALA A 86 -7.29 -13.67 2.35
N LYS A 87 -6.36 -14.55 2.72
CA LYS A 87 -5.04 -14.15 3.25
C LYS A 87 -4.23 -13.37 2.22
N LEU A 88 -4.20 -13.87 0.99
CA LEU A 88 -3.49 -13.20 -0.10
C LEU A 88 -4.09 -11.83 -0.39
N LYS A 89 -5.41 -11.74 -0.43
CA LYS A 89 -6.13 -10.49 -0.65
C LYS A 89 -5.85 -9.46 0.45
N ASN A 90 -5.73 -9.90 1.70
CA ASN A 90 -5.34 -9.02 2.81
C ASN A 90 -3.95 -8.42 2.59
N ILE A 91 -2.99 -9.20 2.10
CA ILE A 91 -1.65 -8.71 1.79
C ILE A 91 -1.72 -7.66 0.67
N VAL A 92 -2.45 -7.96 -0.41
CA VAL A 92 -2.61 -7.06 -1.55
C VAL A 92 -3.28 -5.74 -1.13
N ASN A 93 -4.35 -5.82 -0.33
CA ASN A 93 -5.05 -4.63 0.17
C ASN A 93 -4.19 -3.81 1.13
N SER A 94 -3.41 -4.46 1.98
CA SER A 94 -2.48 -3.78 2.88
C SER A 94 -1.39 -3.05 2.12
N ALA A 95 -0.88 -3.63 1.04
CA ALA A 95 0.07 -2.98 0.15
C ALA A 95 -0.56 -1.76 -0.53
N PHE A 96 -1.78 -1.89 -1.01
CA PHE A 96 -2.53 -0.79 -1.61
C PHE A 96 -2.71 0.38 -0.63
N ASN A 97 -3.02 0.10 0.63
CA ASN A 97 -3.13 1.12 1.67
C ASN A 97 -1.82 1.85 1.97
N LEU A 98 -0.68 1.24 1.63
CA LEU A 98 0.64 1.86 1.70
C LEU A 98 1.02 2.56 0.38
N GLU A 99 0.06 2.74 -0.53
CA GLU A 99 0.28 3.33 -1.86
C GLU A 99 1.21 2.47 -2.74
N LYS A 100 1.25 1.16 -2.48
CA LYS A 100 2.06 0.19 -3.23
C LYS A 100 1.14 -0.85 -3.86
N THR A 101 0.87 -0.71 -5.15
CA THR A 101 -0.01 -1.63 -5.87
C THR A 101 0.77 -2.84 -6.39
N ILE A 102 0.30 -4.04 -6.05
CA ILE A 102 0.84 -5.28 -6.62
C ILE A 102 0.14 -5.52 -7.96
N PRO A 103 0.86 -5.65 -9.08
CA PRO A 103 0.24 -5.86 -10.39
C PRO A 103 -0.58 -7.16 -10.43
N GLU A 104 -1.73 -7.12 -11.09
CA GLU A 104 -2.62 -8.27 -11.21
C GLU A 104 -1.93 -9.52 -11.79
N PRO A 105 -1.13 -9.43 -12.86
CA PRO A 105 -0.42 -10.61 -13.36
C PRO A 105 0.51 -11.26 -12.32
N LYS A 106 1.11 -10.46 -11.46
CA LYS A 106 1.97 -10.96 -10.37
C LYS A 106 1.14 -11.74 -9.34
N ILE A 107 -0.06 -11.28 -9.04
CA ILE A 107 -1.01 -11.96 -8.14
C ILE A 107 -1.43 -13.30 -8.75
N VAL A 108 -1.82 -13.29 -10.02
CA VAL A 108 -2.19 -14.51 -10.75
C VAL A 108 -1.08 -15.56 -10.70
N ARG A 109 0.14 -15.17 -11.02
CA ARG A 109 1.30 -16.08 -10.97
C ARG A 109 1.53 -16.60 -9.55
N LYS A 110 1.37 -15.76 -8.53
CA LYS A 110 1.55 -16.17 -7.14
C LYS A 110 0.50 -17.19 -6.73
N VAL A 111 -0.76 -16.97 -7.07
CA VAL A 111 -1.83 -17.93 -6.78
C VAL A 111 -1.50 -19.29 -7.38
N LEU A 112 -1.17 -19.32 -8.67
CA LEU A 112 -0.90 -20.58 -9.38
C LEU A 112 0.30 -21.34 -8.81
N ARG A 113 1.31 -20.64 -8.29
CA ARG A 113 2.48 -21.27 -7.67
C ARG A 113 2.26 -21.73 -6.24
N SER A 114 1.20 -21.27 -5.62
CA SER A 114 0.98 -21.43 -4.18
C SER A 114 -0.02 -22.54 -3.85
N LEU A 115 -0.60 -23.17 -4.85
CA LEU A 115 -1.63 -24.19 -4.68
C LEU A 115 -1.02 -25.58 -4.41
N PRO A 116 -1.67 -26.41 -3.57
CA PRO A 116 -1.22 -27.78 -3.35
C PRO A 116 -1.44 -28.67 -4.56
N GLU A 117 -0.87 -29.87 -4.52
CA GLU A 117 -0.84 -30.78 -5.66
C GLU A 117 -2.21 -31.18 -6.19
N ARG A 118 -3.24 -31.18 -5.34
CA ARG A 118 -4.62 -31.50 -5.79
C ARG A 118 -5.14 -30.54 -6.84
N PHE A 119 -4.54 -29.37 -6.98
CA PHE A 119 -4.87 -28.39 -8.05
C PHE A 119 -3.99 -28.52 -9.29
N HIS A 120 -3.01 -29.41 -9.28
CA HIS A 120 -1.99 -29.49 -10.36
C HIS A 120 -2.61 -29.64 -11.74
N THR A 121 -3.57 -30.55 -11.91
CA THR A 121 -4.26 -30.77 -13.17
C THR A 121 -4.94 -29.49 -13.70
N LYS A 122 -5.61 -28.77 -12.81
CA LYS A 122 -6.29 -27.52 -13.20
C LYS A 122 -5.30 -26.42 -13.54
N ILE A 123 -4.21 -26.31 -12.80
CA ILE A 123 -3.14 -25.33 -13.07
C ILE A 123 -2.53 -25.59 -14.45
N THR A 124 -2.23 -26.83 -14.78
CA THR A 124 -1.69 -27.22 -16.08
C THR A 124 -2.67 -26.85 -17.19
N ALA A 125 -3.96 -27.16 -17.02
CA ALA A 125 -4.99 -26.83 -18.00
C ALA A 125 -5.10 -25.30 -18.22
N ILE A 126 -5.02 -24.50 -17.17
CA ILE A 126 -5.04 -23.03 -17.27
C ILE A 126 -3.82 -22.54 -18.04
N LYS A 127 -2.62 -23.03 -17.71
CA LYS A 127 -1.37 -22.63 -18.36
C LYS A 127 -1.32 -23.00 -19.84
N GLU A 128 -1.91 -24.11 -20.21
CA GLU A 128 -1.95 -24.57 -21.60
C GLU A 128 -3.00 -23.84 -22.46
N SER A 129 -4.12 -23.44 -21.84
CA SER A 129 -5.26 -22.86 -22.56
C SER A 129 -5.21 -21.34 -22.69
N LYS A 130 -4.47 -20.65 -21.81
CA LYS A 130 -4.47 -19.18 -21.73
C LYS A 130 -3.10 -18.62 -21.40
N ASP A 131 -2.87 -17.38 -21.86
CA ASP A 131 -1.72 -16.61 -21.48
C ASP A 131 -1.93 -16.10 -20.03
N ILE A 132 -1.11 -16.57 -19.10
CA ILE A 132 -1.21 -16.25 -17.67
C ILE A 132 -1.15 -14.74 -17.41
N ASP A 133 -0.36 -14.01 -18.20
CA ASP A 133 -0.23 -12.57 -18.03
C ASP A 133 -1.48 -11.79 -18.46
N LYS A 134 -2.40 -12.43 -19.16
CA LYS A 134 -3.64 -11.82 -19.67
C LYS A 134 -4.92 -12.33 -19.01
N ILE A 135 -4.84 -13.36 -18.18
CA ILE A 135 -6.02 -13.89 -17.49
C ILE A 135 -6.48 -12.89 -16.43
N PRO A 136 -7.76 -12.45 -16.45
CA PRO A 136 -8.29 -11.66 -15.35
C PRO A 136 -8.26 -12.46 -14.03
N LEU A 137 -7.86 -11.81 -12.95
CA LEU A 137 -7.78 -12.44 -11.63
C LEU A 137 -9.13 -13.02 -11.21
N THR A 138 -10.22 -12.31 -11.45
CA THR A 138 -11.58 -12.76 -11.13
C THR A 138 -11.96 -14.04 -11.86
N GLU A 139 -11.56 -14.18 -13.12
CA GLU A 139 -11.79 -15.40 -13.90
C GLU A 139 -11.01 -16.58 -13.33
N MET A 140 -9.74 -16.38 -13.04
CA MET A 140 -8.90 -17.42 -12.47
C MET A 140 -9.43 -17.88 -11.08
N VAL A 141 -9.77 -16.94 -10.22
CA VAL A 141 -10.33 -17.23 -8.90
C VAL A 141 -11.63 -18.06 -9.03
N GLY A 142 -12.53 -17.65 -9.91
CA GLY A 142 -13.77 -18.39 -10.18
C GLY A 142 -13.51 -19.80 -10.67
N ASN A 143 -12.54 -19.99 -11.56
CA ASN A 143 -12.14 -21.30 -12.07
C ASN A 143 -11.61 -22.21 -10.95
N LEU A 144 -10.78 -21.68 -10.07
CA LEU A 144 -10.21 -22.45 -8.96
C LEU A 144 -11.23 -22.77 -7.89
N GLN A 145 -12.13 -21.86 -7.58
CA GLN A 145 -13.25 -22.10 -6.66
C GLN A 145 -14.16 -23.22 -7.19
N THR A 146 -14.51 -23.17 -8.46
CA THR A 146 -15.34 -24.18 -9.09
C THR A 146 -14.65 -25.54 -9.12
N TYR A 147 -13.35 -25.56 -9.40
CA TYR A 147 -12.58 -26.80 -9.41
C TYR A 147 -12.53 -27.44 -8.02
N GLU A 148 -12.30 -26.66 -6.97
CA GLU A 148 -12.31 -27.16 -5.59
C GLU A 148 -13.66 -27.78 -5.21
N LEU A 149 -14.75 -27.12 -5.57
CA LEU A 149 -16.09 -27.67 -5.32
C LEU A 149 -16.31 -29.01 -6.02
N ARG A 150 -15.76 -29.19 -7.21
CA ARG A 150 -15.83 -30.47 -7.94
C ARG A 150 -15.00 -31.56 -7.25
N LEU A 151 -13.84 -31.21 -6.71
CA LEU A 151 -13.01 -32.16 -5.96
C LEU A 151 -13.72 -32.65 -4.71
N LEU A 152 -14.47 -31.80 -4.03
CA LEU A 152 -15.20 -32.14 -2.81
C LEU A 152 -16.40 -33.06 -3.07
N ARG A 153 -16.86 -33.21 -4.30
CA ARG A 153 -17.96 -34.09 -4.67
C ARG A 153 -17.53 -35.54 -4.88
N ILE A 154 -16.26 -35.78 -4.94
CA ILE A 154 -15.67 -37.12 -5.10
C ILE A 154 -15.39 -37.70 -3.71
#